data_4000b1a45ddd022cb6f4a0af97afe384
#
_entry.id   4000b1a45ddd022cb6f4a0af97afe384
#
_cell.length_a   1.000
_cell.length_b   1.000
_cell.length_c   1.000
_cell.angle_alpha   90.00
_cell.angle_beta   90.00
_cell.angle_gamma   90.00
#
_symmetry.space_group_name_H-M   'P 1'
#
loop_
_entity.id
_entity.type
_entity.pdbx_description
1 polymer ?
#
loop_
_entity_poly.entity_id
_entity_poly.type
_entity_poly.pdbx_seq_one_letter_code
_entity_poly.pdbx_strand_id
1 'polypeptide(L)'
;MTPRFAVYIAAHDKPALFADLVASLHHPQIDVYAHVDRAVDSRPFHEAVRAVLPEAVHPVRFVAERDRIRVNWGGISLVSASLRLLALSTGSGRVYHRHSLLSGTDLLLRPLPQLIDAWSGDVEFLRVDCALDSGPHRATVDRYHFPDHPSLRRLSGRIPRPPIERRLYRGSNWWSLTDAAIGIIARTLADDPGWLRDLRFASCPDEIVFHSILMGSARAPAIGQNYAECVHDNYRHPESDCVHSDVTIHGQHYIDWTDPDGVSPPDLDVEALRRALDGPALFARKVPSGWTWRTGPLPDGDTRDGDTTGRDTTGSDRPTRVRA
;
A
#
# COMPACT_ATOMS: atom_id res chain seq x y z
N MET A 1 -16.18 19.58 -16.22
CA MET A 1 -14.82 19.10 -16.58
C MET A 1 -14.79 17.59 -16.35
N THR A 2 -14.19 16.83 -17.24
CA THR A 2 -13.99 15.39 -17.07
C THR A 2 -13.02 15.15 -15.90
N PRO A 3 -13.36 14.29 -14.93
CA PRO A 3 -12.52 14.05 -13.76
C PRO A 3 -11.17 13.44 -14.18
N ARG A 4 -10.11 13.80 -13.46
CA ARG A 4 -8.75 13.23 -13.64
C ARG A 4 -8.33 12.54 -12.35
N PHE A 5 -7.48 11.54 -12.48
CA PHE A 5 -7.03 10.69 -11.39
C PHE A 5 -5.51 10.64 -11.36
N ALA A 6 -4.93 10.82 -10.18
CA ALA A 6 -3.50 10.65 -9.95
C ALA A 6 -3.26 9.26 -9.35
N VAL A 7 -2.45 8.45 -10.01
CA VAL A 7 -2.03 7.15 -9.50
C VAL A 7 -0.57 7.22 -9.06
N TYR A 8 -0.32 6.85 -7.82
CA TYR A 8 0.99 6.79 -7.20
C TYR A 8 1.44 5.33 -7.12
N ILE A 9 2.57 5.00 -7.74
CA ILE A 9 3.10 3.64 -7.69
C ILE A 9 4.45 3.66 -6.98
N ALA A 10 4.52 2.97 -5.84
CA ALA A 10 5.77 2.71 -5.13
C ALA A 10 6.33 1.35 -5.58
N ALA A 11 7.55 1.31 -6.08
CA ALA A 11 8.17 0.11 -6.62
C ALA A 11 9.63 -0.06 -6.15
N HIS A 12 10.07 -1.31 -6.02
CA HIS A 12 11.45 -1.65 -5.65
C HIS A 12 11.96 -2.93 -6.33
N ASP A 13 11.07 -3.69 -6.96
CA ASP A 13 11.36 -4.95 -7.64
C ASP A 13 10.44 -5.17 -8.84
N LYS A 14 10.62 -6.26 -9.58
CA LYS A 14 9.74 -6.75 -10.65
C LYS A 14 9.35 -5.66 -11.68
N PRO A 15 10.32 -5.06 -12.41
CA PRO A 15 10.05 -3.97 -13.37
C PRO A 15 9.02 -4.34 -14.45
N ALA A 16 8.95 -5.61 -14.85
CA ALA A 16 7.99 -6.08 -15.84
C ALA A 16 6.53 -5.98 -15.32
N LEU A 17 6.27 -6.44 -14.08
CA LEU A 17 4.94 -6.31 -13.48
C LEU A 17 4.53 -4.85 -13.28
N PHE A 18 5.50 -4.00 -12.85
CA PHE A 18 5.28 -2.57 -12.77
C PHE A 18 4.85 -1.97 -14.13
N ALA A 19 5.53 -2.35 -15.21
CA ALA A 19 5.21 -1.87 -16.55
C ALA A 19 3.84 -2.38 -17.04
N ASP A 20 3.48 -3.63 -16.73
CA ASP A 20 2.16 -4.19 -17.06
C ASP A 20 1.04 -3.46 -16.30
N LEU A 21 1.24 -3.15 -15.02
CA LEU A 21 0.30 -2.32 -14.25
C LEU A 21 0.14 -0.93 -14.89
N VAL A 22 1.25 -0.28 -15.22
CA VAL A 22 1.23 1.03 -15.90
C VAL A 22 0.47 0.97 -17.23
N ALA A 23 0.69 -0.08 -18.02
CA ALA A 23 0.00 -0.28 -19.30
C ALA A 23 -1.51 -0.50 -19.11
N SER A 24 -1.90 -1.25 -18.05
CA SER A 24 -3.32 -1.48 -17.73
C SER A 24 -4.05 -0.20 -17.29
N LEU A 25 -3.31 0.79 -16.76
CA LEU A 25 -3.83 2.08 -16.31
C LEU A 25 -3.73 3.18 -17.38
N HIS A 26 -3.26 2.85 -18.60
CA HIS A 26 -3.08 3.85 -19.65
C HIS A 26 -4.43 4.40 -20.14
N HIS A 27 -4.77 5.61 -19.72
CA HIS A 27 -6.03 6.28 -20.05
C HIS A 27 -5.87 7.82 -20.01
N PRO A 28 -6.57 8.59 -20.87
CA PRO A 28 -6.47 10.06 -20.88
C PRO A 28 -6.80 10.77 -19.56
N GLN A 29 -7.61 10.15 -18.70
CA GLN A 29 -8.00 10.70 -17.40
C GLN A 29 -7.06 10.27 -16.26
N ILE A 30 -6.10 9.38 -16.49
CA ILE A 30 -5.20 8.83 -15.48
C ILE A 30 -3.78 9.33 -15.73
N ASP A 31 -3.20 9.94 -14.71
CA ASP A 31 -1.78 10.33 -14.69
C ASP A 31 -1.04 9.45 -13.69
N VAL A 32 0.00 8.75 -14.13
CA VAL A 32 0.81 7.86 -13.29
C VAL A 32 2.06 8.56 -12.81
N TYR A 33 2.30 8.51 -11.50
CA TYR A 33 3.48 9.00 -10.81
C TYR A 33 4.19 7.82 -10.13
N ALA A 34 5.47 7.66 -10.37
CA ALA A 34 6.22 6.51 -9.88
C ALA A 34 7.38 6.91 -8.98
N HIS A 35 7.49 6.25 -7.85
CA HIS A 35 8.65 6.28 -6.97
C HIS A 35 9.33 4.90 -7.00
N VAL A 36 10.53 4.83 -7.56
CA VAL A 36 11.38 3.64 -7.43
C VAL A 36 12.28 3.83 -6.22
N ASP A 37 12.35 2.81 -5.34
CA ASP A 37 13.20 2.87 -4.15
C ASP A 37 14.64 3.26 -4.52
N ARG A 38 15.21 4.20 -3.78
CA ARG A 38 16.60 4.66 -4.00
C ARG A 38 17.64 3.55 -3.85
N ALA A 39 17.31 2.46 -3.15
CA ALA A 39 18.23 1.34 -2.96
C ALA A 39 18.42 0.48 -4.23
N VAL A 40 17.56 0.66 -5.26
CA VAL A 40 17.61 -0.14 -6.49
C VAL A 40 17.87 0.76 -7.71
N ASP A 41 18.36 0.17 -8.79
CA ASP A 41 18.51 0.85 -10.07
C ASP A 41 17.15 1.14 -10.69
N SER A 42 16.88 2.39 -11.05
CA SER A 42 15.62 2.79 -11.67
C SER A 42 15.55 2.51 -13.19
N ARG A 43 16.69 2.32 -13.86
CA ARG A 43 16.76 2.13 -15.31
C ARG A 43 15.89 0.98 -15.83
N PRO A 44 15.89 -0.22 -15.20
CA PRO A 44 15.02 -1.31 -15.65
C PRO A 44 13.52 -0.96 -15.65
N PHE A 45 13.07 -0.11 -14.70
CA PHE A 45 11.67 0.35 -14.66
C PHE A 45 11.34 1.29 -15.81
N HIS A 46 12.24 2.23 -16.13
CA HIS A 46 12.09 3.12 -17.28
C HIS A 46 12.10 2.35 -18.61
N GLU A 47 12.98 1.36 -18.74
CA GLU A 47 13.09 0.52 -19.94
C GLU A 47 11.84 -0.34 -20.13
N ALA A 48 11.35 -0.97 -19.06
CA ALA A 48 10.14 -1.80 -19.08
C ALA A 48 8.90 -0.97 -19.50
N VAL A 49 8.74 0.25 -18.96
CA VAL A 49 7.64 1.15 -19.38
C VAL A 49 7.75 1.53 -20.84
N ARG A 50 8.95 1.90 -21.31
CA ARG A 50 9.15 2.24 -22.75
C ARG A 50 8.85 1.06 -23.68
N ALA A 51 9.14 -0.17 -23.24
CA ALA A 51 8.86 -1.37 -24.01
C ALA A 51 7.35 -1.64 -24.20
N VAL A 52 6.52 -1.30 -23.21
CA VAL A 52 5.07 -1.52 -23.26
C VAL A 52 4.28 -0.32 -23.78
N LEU A 53 4.81 0.91 -23.61
CA LEU A 53 4.19 2.16 -23.99
C LEU A 53 5.22 3.06 -24.73
N PRO A 54 5.67 2.69 -25.95
CA PRO A 54 6.77 3.37 -26.63
C PRO A 54 6.45 4.82 -27.01
N GLU A 55 5.19 5.13 -27.30
CA GLU A 55 4.71 6.45 -27.74
C GLU A 55 3.60 6.98 -26.84
N ALA A 56 3.74 6.81 -25.52
CA ALA A 56 2.69 7.20 -24.59
C ALA A 56 2.40 8.71 -24.64
N VAL A 57 1.17 9.07 -24.99
CA VAL A 57 0.64 10.44 -24.93
C VAL A 57 0.61 10.94 -23.47
N HIS A 58 0.54 10.02 -22.52
CA HIS A 58 0.55 10.28 -21.09
C HIS A 58 1.72 9.52 -20.44
N PRO A 59 2.93 10.12 -20.44
CA PRO A 59 4.11 9.46 -19.89
C PRO A 59 4.00 9.30 -18.36
N VAL A 60 4.55 8.18 -17.86
CA VAL A 60 4.78 8.03 -16.44
C VAL A 60 5.75 9.09 -15.94
N ARG A 61 5.41 9.75 -14.86
CA ARG A 61 6.26 10.76 -14.21
C ARG A 61 6.99 10.12 -13.04
N PHE A 62 8.27 9.85 -13.24
CA PHE A 62 9.10 9.31 -12.17
C PHE A 62 9.60 10.42 -11.26
N VAL A 63 9.70 10.11 -9.96
CA VAL A 63 10.43 10.94 -9.00
C VAL A 63 11.89 11.04 -9.46
N ALA A 64 12.42 12.27 -9.51
CA ALA A 64 13.78 12.51 -9.94
C ALA A 64 14.80 11.74 -9.10
N GLU A 65 15.90 11.28 -9.68
CA GLU A 65 16.92 10.43 -9.05
C GLU A 65 17.38 10.97 -7.70
N ARG A 66 17.67 12.28 -7.63
CA ARG A 66 18.11 12.96 -6.41
C ARG A 66 17.06 13.02 -5.30
N ASP A 67 15.77 12.90 -5.67
CA ASP A 67 14.62 13.05 -4.77
C ASP A 67 14.01 11.71 -4.35
N ARG A 68 14.54 10.58 -4.88
CA ARG A 68 14.10 9.24 -4.47
C ARG A 68 14.44 8.97 -3.01
N ILE A 69 13.52 8.34 -2.32
CA ILE A 69 13.65 7.95 -0.92
C ILE A 69 14.17 6.50 -0.86
N ARG A 70 15.13 6.24 0.02
CA ARG A 70 15.44 4.87 0.42
C ARG A 70 14.39 4.41 1.39
N VAL A 71 13.58 3.44 0.98
CA VAL A 71 12.45 2.95 1.75
C VAL A 71 12.88 1.76 2.60
N ASN A 72 12.49 1.77 3.86
CA ASN A 72 12.63 0.63 4.75
C ASN A 72 11.24 0.22 5.24
N TRP A 73 10.92 -1.06 5.09
CA TRP A 73 9.62 -1.58 5.51
C TRP A 73 9.32 -1.25 6.98
N GLY A 74 8.11 -0.76 7.24
CA GLY A 74 7.65 -0.33 8.56
C GLY A 74 8.25 0.98 9.07
N GLY A 75 9.03 1.71 8.25
CA GLY A 75 9.64 2.99 8.61
C GLY A 75 8.87 4.21 8.10
N ILE A 76 9.19 5.38 8.65
CA ILE A 76 8.64 6.68 8.20
C ILE A 76 9.03 6.99 6.74
N SER A 77 10.03 6.30 6.21
CA SER A 77 10.44 6.40 4.80
C SER A 77 9.33 5.99 3.82
N LEU A 78 8.39 5.11 4.20
CA LEU A 78 7.19 4.78 3.42
C LEU A 78 6.26 6.00 3.27
N VAL A 79 5.99 6.69 4.39
CA VAL A 79 5.23 7.95 4.37
C VAL A 79 5.94 9.00 3.53
N SER A 80 7.26 9.10 3.67
CA SER A 80 8.07 10.06 2.91
C SER A 80 8.01 9.81 1.41
N ALA A 81 8.01 8.55 0.97
CA ALA A 81 7.85 8.19 -0.44
C ALA A 81 6.45 8.58 -0.98
N SER A 82 5.38 8.31 -0.21
CA SER A 82 4.01 8.71 -0.55
C SER A 82 3.87 10.23 -0.65
N LEU A 83 4.44 10.97 0.29
CA LEU A 83 4.45 12.44 0.27
C LEU A 83 5.28 13.00 -0.89
N ARG A 84 6.35 12.31 -1.32
CA ARG A 84 7.13 12.70 -2.50
C ARG A 84 6.32 12.54 -3.79
N LEU A 85 5.54 11.47 -3.92
CA LEU A 85 4.62 11.25 -5.03
C LEU A 85 3.51 12.31 -5.04
N LEU A 86 2.94 12.63 -3.88
CA LEU A 86 1.96 13.70 -3.74
C LEU A 86 2.54 15.06 -4.16
N ALA A 87 3.74 15.40 -3.70
CA ALA A 87 4.41 16.65 -4.10
C ALA A 87 4.66 16.72 -5.61
N LEU A 88 5.03 15.59 -6.23
CA LEU A 88 5.25 15.52 -7.69
C LEU A 88 3.94 15.75 -8.47
N SER A 89 2.82 15.21 -8.00
CA SER A 89 1.52 15.38 -8.65
C SER A 89 0.96 16.79 -8.47
N THR A 90 1.02 17.35 -7.26
CA THR A 90 0.57 18.72 -6.97
C THR A 90 1.42 19.76 -7.72
N GLY A 91 2.73 19.54 -7.83
CA GLY A 91 3.64 20.36 -8.61
C GLY A 91 3.39 20.31 -10.13
N SER A 92 2.54 19.40 -10.62
CA SER A 92 2.19 19.30 -12.03
C SER A 92 1.27 20.40 -12.54
N GLY A 93 0.63 21.16 -11.64
CA GLY A 93 -0.39 22.16 -11.97
C GLY A 93 -1.73 21.55 -12.42
N ARG A 94 -1.89 20.24 -12.37
CA ARG A 94 -3.15 19.55 -12.72
C ARG A 94 -4.04 19.41 -11.50
N VAL A 95 -5.35 19.49 -11.70
CA VAL A 95 -6.35 19.23 -10.67
C VAL A 95 -6.84 17.80 -10.82
N TYR A 96 -6.84 17.06 -9.74
CA TYR A 96 -7.29 15.69 -9.69
C TYR A 96 -8.57 15.58 -8.86
N HIS A 97 -9.41 14.64 -9.24
CA HIS A 97 -10.59 14.28 -8.47
C HIS A 97 -10.23 13.29 -7.34
N ARG A 98 -9.25 12.42 -7.61
CA ARG A 98 -8.81 11.36 -6.71
C ARG A 98 -7.35 11.04 -6.89
N HIS A 99 -6.75 10.54 -5.81
CA HIS A 99 -5.36 10.11 -5.70
C HIS A 99 -5.31 8.69 -5.14
N SER A 100 -4.62 7.77 -5.79
CA SER A 100 -4.59 6.36 -5.42
C SER A 100 -3.17 5.85 -5.25
N LEU A 101 -2.87 5.21 -4.12
CA LEU A 101 -1.57 4.61 -3.83
C LEU A 101 -1.59 3.12 -4.17
N LEU A 102 -0.67 2.71 -5.03
CA LEU A 102 -0.46 1.34 -5.49
C LEU A 102 0.99 0.90 -5.30
N SER A 103 1.21 -0.40 -5.34
CA SER A 103 2.53 -1.02 -5.43
C SER A 103 2.84 -1.43 -6.87
N GLY A 104 4.13 -1.51 -7.21
CA GLY A 104 4.58 -2.05 -8.50
C GLY A 104 4.22 -3.51 -8.76
N THR A 105 3.66 -4.22 -7.78
CA THR A 105 3.22 -5.62 -7.87
C THR A 105 1.70 -5.78 -7.73
N ASP A 106 0.94 -4.70 -7.90
CA ASP A 106 -0.51 -4.75 -7.90
C ASP A 106 -1.04 -5.09 -9.29
N LEU A 107 -2.26 -5.61 -9.32
CA LEU A 107 -2.99 -6.01 -10.51
C LEU A 107 -4.32 -5.27 -10.56
N LEU A 108 -4.63 -4.66 -11.72
CA LEU A 108 -5.96 -4.12 -11.98
C LEU A 108 -6.93 -5.28 -12.28
N LEU A 109 -8.00 -5.42 -11.48
CA LEU A 109 -8.99 -6.48 -11.59
C LEU A 109 -10.19 -6.09 -12.46
N ARG A 110 -10.42 -4.81 -12.69
CA ARG A 110 -11.62 -4.29 -13.34
C ARG A 110 -11.29 -3.57 -14.65
N PRO A 111 -12.15 -3.62 -15.65
CA PRO A 111 -12.01 -2.76 -16.83
C PRO A 111 -11.93 -1.29 -16.44
N LEU A 112 -11.12 -0.50 -17.18
CA LEU A 112 -10.93 0.94 -16.91
C LEU A 112 -12.22 1.75 -16.74
N PRO A 113 -13.30 1.52 -17.50
CA PRO A 113 -14.56 2.23 -17.28
C PRO A 113 -15.15 1.99 -15.89
N GLN A 114 -15.08 0.78 -15.35
CA GLN A 114 -15.55 0.47 -14.00
C GLN A 114 -14.65 1.10 -12.93
N LEU A 115 -13.32 1.11 -13.14
CA LEU A 115 -12.38 1.80 -12.26
C LEU A 115 -12.67 3.30 -12.19
N ILE A 116 -12.86 3.94 -13.35
CA ILE A 116 -13.14 5.38 -13.48
C ILE A 116 -14.48 5.72 -12.80
N ASP A 117 -15.50 4.90 -12.99
CA ASP A 117 -16.80 5.06 -12.34
C ASP A 117 -16.67 5.00 -10.81
N ALA A 118 -16.03 3.95 -10.29
CA ALA A 118 -15.79 3.81 -8.85
C ALA A 118 -14.97 4.99 -8.28
N TRP A 119 -13.98 5.47 -9.02
CA TRP A 119 -13.14 6.59 -8.60
C TRP A 119 -13.82 7.96 -8.71
N SER A 120 -14.90 8.07 -9.46
CA SER A 120 -15.68 9.29 -9.60
C SER A 120 -16.60 9.56 -8.40
N GLY A 121 -16.77 8.57 -7.51
CA GLY A 121 -17.54 8.71 -6.27
C GLY A 121 -16.81 9.49 -5.18
N ASP A 122 -17.51 9.75 -4.06
CA ASP A 122 -17.00 10.55 -2.93
C ASP A 122 -16.54 9.71 -1.73
N VAL A 123 -16.56 8.38 -1.83
CA VAL A 123 -16.09 7.46 -0.79
C VAL A 123 -14.56 7.52 -0.70
N GLU A 124 -14.02 7.61 0.49
CA GLU A 124 -12.59 7.38 0.74
C GLU A 124 -12.33 5.88 0.81
N PHE A 125 -11.65 5.33 -0.21
CA PHE A 125 -11.18 3.94 -0.15
C PHE A 125 -9.99 3.86 0.80
N LEU A 126 -10.31 3.87 2.07
CA LEU A 126 -9.40 3.74 3.20
C LEU A 126 -9.98 2.72 4.16
N ARG A 127 -9.13 1.86 4.69
CA ARG A 127 -9.50 0.93 5.75
C ARG A 127 -8.87 1.36 7.06
N VAL A 128 -9.69 1.58 8.06
CA VAL A 128 -9.30 1.82 9.45
C VAL A 128 -9.67 0.58 10.25
N ASP A 129 -8.68 -0.09 10.82
CA ASP A 129 -8.87 -1.34 11.56
C ASP A 129 -9.20 -1.10 13.03
N CYS A 130 -8.49 -0.17 13.67
CA CYS A 130 -8.68 0.11 15.10
C CYS A 130 -8.18 1.50 15.51
N ALA A 131 -8.67 1.97 16.65
CA ALA A 131 -8.03 3.03 17.42
C ALA A 131 -6.82 2.46 18.19
N LEU A 132 -5.75 3.26 18.33
CA LEU A 132 -4.55 2.87 19.08
C LEU A 132 -4.60 3.29 20.56
N ASP A 133 -5.80 3.47 21.11
CA ASP A 133 -5.99 3.85 22.51
C ASP A 133 -5.69 2.67 23.47
N SER A 134 -5.88 1.45 22.99
CA SER A 134 -5.65 0.20 23.74
C SER A 134 -5.38 -0.97 22.77
N GLY A 135 -5.17 -2.15 23.29
CA GLY A 135 -5.04 -3.39 22.52
C GLY A 135 -3.62 -3.69 22.02
N PRO A 136 -3.47 -4.77 21.25
CA PRO A 136 -2.16 -5.33 20.88
C PRO A 136 -1.34 -4.40 19.98
N HIS A 137 -1.98 -3.55 19.17
CA HIS A 137 -1.30 -2.66 18.26
C HIS A 137 -0.74 -1.40 18.91
N ARG A 138 -1.07 -1.11 20.18
CA ARG A 138 -0.57 0.05 20.89
C ARG A 138 0.97 0.06 20.99
N ALA A 139 1.60 -1.11 21.07
CA ALA A 139 3.06 -1.24 21.07
C ALA A 139 3.74 -0.62 19.84
N THR A 140 3.04 -0.42 18.73
CA THR A 140 3.57 0.23 17.53
C THR A 140 3.92 1.70 17.76
N VAL A 141 3.28 2.34 18.73
CA VAL A 141 3.45 3.77 19.07
C VAL A 141 3.99 4.01 20.48
N ASP A 142 3.85 3.08 21.41
CA ASP A 142 4.33 3.21 22.80
C ASP A 142 5.80 2.81 22.97
N ARG A 143 6.42 2.30 21.91
CA ARG A 143 7.83 1.91 21.90
C ARG A 143 8.56 2.55 20.74
N TYR A 144 9.88 2.72 20.89
CA TYR A 144 10.73 3.16 19.79
C TYR A 144 11.00 2.02 18.82
N HIS A 145 10.72 2.25 17.54
CA HIS A 145 11.04 1.36 16.43
C HIS A 145 12.03 2.04 15.47
N PHE A 146 12.97 1.28 14.92
CA PHE A 146 14.08 1.82 14.15
C PHE A 146 14.24 1.17 12.76
N PRO A 147 13.18 1.03 11.94
CA PRO A 147 13.30 0.41 10.62
C PRO A 147 14.26 1.20 9.71
N ASP A 148 14.23 2.51 9.78
CA ASP A 148 15.07 3.41 8.96
C ASP A 148 16.51 3.57 9.50
N HIS A 149 16.83 2.92 10.62
CA HIS A 149 18.12 2.99 11.28
C HIS A 149 18.73 1.58 11.48
N PRO A 150 19.42 1.00 10.48
CA PRO A 150 19.90 -0.38 10.52
C PRO A 150 20.73 -0.71 11.77
N SER A 151 21.56 0.22 12.23
CA SER A 151 22.39 0.04 13.44
C SER A 151 21.59 -0.07 14.75
N LEU A 152 20.35 0.44 14.77
CA LEU A 152 19.48 0.44 15.94
C LEU A 152 18.37 -0.62 15.87
N ARG A 153 18.24 -1.37 14.77
CA ARG A 153 17.16 -2.35 14.56
C ARG A 153 16.99 -3.32 15.73
N ARG A 154 18.10 -3.78 16.34
CA ARG A 154 18.07 -4.68 17.50
C ARG A 154 17.39 -4.09 18.74
N LEU A 155 17.22 -2.77 18.80
CA LEU A 155 16.54 -2.07 19.89
C LEU A 155 15.06 -1.80 19.60
N SER A 156 14.58 -2.07 18.37
CA SER A 156 13.20 -1.86 17.98
C SER A 156 12.24 -2.62 18.89
N GLY A 157 11.21 -1.93 19.37
CA GLY A 157 10.20 -2.49 20.25
C GLY A 157 10.66 -2.75 21.69
N ARG A 158 11.92 -2.47 22.04
CA ARG A 158 12.47 -2.73 23.38
C ARG A 158 12.47 -1.51 24.31
N ILE A 159 12.50 -0.32 23.74
CA ILE A 159 12.62 0.94 24.49
C ILE A 159 11.25 1.59 24.54
N PRO A 160 10.66 1.78 25.75
CA PRO A 160 9.44 2.57 25.90
C PRO A 160 9.65 4.01 25.44
N ARG A 161 8.62 4.64 24.93
CA ARG A 161 8.64 6.07 24.57
C ARG A 161 7.53 6.81 25.29
N PRO A 162 7.67 8.14 25.44
CA PRO A 162 6.58 8.98 25.96
C PRO A 162 5.32 8.81 25.11
N PRO A 163 4.13 8.85 25.73
CA PRO A 163 2.86 8.80 25.01
C PRO A 163 2.77 9.90 23.94
N ILE A 164 2.17 9.56 22.81
CA ILE A 164 1.78 10.54 21.79
C ILE A 164 0.40 11.08 22.20
N GLU A 165 0.32 12.39 22.45
CA GLU A 165 -0.91 13.07 22.90
C GLU A 165 -1.91 13.32 21.75
N ARG A 166 -2.00 12.39 20.83
CA ARG A 166 -2.94 12.43 19.69
C ARG A 166 -3.75 11.17 19.70
N ARG A 167 -5.03 11.26 19.36
CA ARG A 167 -5.81 10.07 19.07
C ARG A 167 -5.33 9.50 17.74
N LEU A 168 -4.83 8.27 17.79
CA LEU A 168 -4.23 7.60 16.64
C LEU A 168 -5.10 6.43 16.22
N TYR A 169 -5.13 6.19 14.91
CA TYR A 169 -5.84 5.10 14.28
C TYR A 169 -4.89 4.35 13.36
N ARG A 170 -5.11 3.05 13.25
CA ARG A 170 -4.33 2.18 12.37
C ARG A 170 -5.23 1.53 11.34
N GLY A 171 -4.69 1.27 10.16
CA GLY A 171 -5.38 0.54 9.10
C GLY A 171 -4.43 0.12 7.99
N SER A 172 -4.99 -0.12 6.81
CA SER A 172 -4.20 -0.56 5.66
C SER A 172 -3.46 0.60 4.99
N ASN A 173 -2.20 0.40 4.63
CA ASN A 173 -1.39 1.38 3.89
C ASN A 173 -1.96 1.72 2.49
N TRP A 174 -2.83 0.89 1.92
CA TRP A 174 -3.34 1.05 0.56
C TRP A 174 -4.63 1.86 0.55
N TRP A 175 -4.58 3.02 -0.09
CA TRP A 175 -5.69 3.95 -0.10
C TRP A 175 -5.93 4.55 -1.49
N SER A 176 -7.17 5.00 -1.70
CA SER A 176 -7.55 5.87 -2.79
C SER A 176 -8.46 6.96 -2.25
N LEU A 177 -7.94 8.18 -2.21
CA LEU A 177 -8.51 9.32 -1.50
C LEU A 177 -8.94 10.41 -2.47
N THR A 178 -10.04 11.08 -2.16
CA THR A 178 -10.49 12.27 -2.90
C THR A 178 -9.48 13.42 -2.74
N ASP A 179 -9.50 14.38 -3.66
CA ASP A 179 -8.69 15.59 -3.56
C ASP A 179 -8.99 16.38 -2.28
N ALA A 180 -10.24 16.35 -1.81
CA ALA A 180 -10.64 16.95 -0.54
C ALA A 180 -9.91 16.33 0.65
N ALA A 181 -9.83 15.00 0.72
CA ALA A 181 -9.10 14.28 1.76
C ALA A 181 -7.58 14.56 1.69
N ILE A 182 -7.02 14.54 0.48
CA ILE A 182 -5.61 14.88 0.26
C ILE A 182 -5.31 16.32 0.68
N GLY A 183 -6.20 17.27 0.38
CA GLY A 183 -6.08 18.64 0.82
C GLY A 183 -6.10 18.80 2.35
N ILE A 184 -6.88 17.99 3.07
CA ILE A 184 -6.88 17.96 4.53
C ILE A 184 -5.53 17.43 5.04
N ILE A 185 -5.07 16.31 4.51
CA ILE A 185 -3.78 15.71 4.90
C ILE A 185 -2.64 16.70 4.67
N ALA A 186 -2.57 17.31 3.48
CA ALA A 186 -1.51 18.25 3.14
C ALA A 186 -1.49 19.48 4.05
N ARG A 187 -2.66 20.09 4.32
CA ARG A 187 -2.77 21.22 5.26
C ARG A 187 -2.38 20.82 6.67
N THR A 188 -2.93 19.72 7.18
CA THR A 188 -2.62 19.25 8.54
C THR A 188 -1.13 19.02 8.75
N LEU A 189 -0.44 18.41 7.78
CA LEU A 189 1.00 18.17 7.85
C LEU A 189 1.84 19.45 7.68
N ALA A 190 1.33 20.44 6.94
CA ALA A 190 1.99 21.74 6.79
C ALA A 190 1.83 22.60 8.05
N ASP A 191 0.64 22.60 8.64
CA ASP A 191 0.33 23.41 9.84
C ASP A 191 0.95 22.81 11.10
N ASP A 192 1.08 21.48 11.16
CA ASP A 192 1.65 20.77 12.29
C ASP A 192 2.65 19.68 11.86
N PRO A 193 3.93 20.04 11.67
CA PRO A 193 5.01 19.08 11.39
C PRO A 193 5.23 18.05 12.51
N GLY A 194 4.63 18.26 13.68
CA GLY A 194 4.64 17.32 14.81
C GLY A 194 4.12 15.95 14.44
N TRP A 195 3.17 15.84 13.51
CA TRP A 195 2.66 14.57 13.03
C TRP A 195 3.76 13.61 12.56
N LEU A 196 4.63 14.08 11.68
CA LEU A 196 5.72 13.25 11.15
C LEU A 196 6.84 13.04 12.17
N ARG A 197 7.13 14.05 13.01
CA ARG A 197 8.12 13.95 14.10
C ARG A 197 7.69 12.91 15.13
N ASP A 198 6.43 12.97 15.56
CA ASP A 198 5.88 12.10 16.58
C ASP A 198 5.78 10.64 16.10
N LEU A 199 5.55 10.41 14.82
CA LEU A 199 5.47 9.06 14.24
C LEU A 199 6.80 8.56 13.65
N ARG A 200 7.87 9.34 13.70
CA ARG A 200 9.17 8.98 13.10
C ARG A 200 9.71 7.63 13.56
N PHE A 201 9.47 7.30 14.81
CA PHE A 201 9.94 6.06 15.44
C PHE A 201 8.79 5.12 15.82
N ALA A 202 7.62 5.27 15.22
CA ALA A 202 6.56 4.30 15.29
C ALA A 202 6.86 3.10 14.37
N SER A 203 6.21 1.99 14.59
CA SER A 203 6.18 0.88 13.63
C SER A 203 5.06 1.12 12.63
N CYS A 204 5.33 0.95 11.34
CA CYS A 204 4.38 1.14 10.24
C CYS A 204 3.60 2.48 10.31
N PRO A 205 4.30 3.64 10.35
CA PRO A 205 3.63 4.94 10.43
C PRO A 205 2.79 5.27 9.18
N ASP A 206 3.02 4.61 8.06
CA ASP A 206 2.23 4.65 6.83
C ASP A 206 0.82 4.07 7.02
N GLU A 207 0.64 3.17 7.99
CA GLU A 207 -0.63 2.62 8.43
C GLU A 207 -1.33 3.48 9.50
N ILE A 208 -0.74 4.62 9.91
CA ILE A 208 -1.21 5.43 11.04
C ILE A 208 -1.51 6.87 10.64
N VAL A 209 -0.57 7.55 9.96
CA VAL A 209 -0.62 9.01 9.80
C VAL A 209 -1.84 9.48 9.02
N PHE A 210 -2.11 8.91 7.84
CA PHE A 210 -3.22 9.31 7.00
C PHE A 210 -4.56 8.93 7.63
N HIS A 211 -4.63 7.76 8.24
CA HIS A 211 -5.80 7.26 8.96
C HIS A 211 -6.18 8.19 10.11
N SER A 212 -5.20 8.54 10.93
CA SER A 212 -5.43 9.39 12.12
C SER A 212 -5.86 10.81 11.73
N ILE A 213 -5.25 11.39 10.70
CA ILE A 213 -5.63 12.72 10.21
C ILE A 213 -7.06 12.71 9.67
N LEU A 214 -7.42 11.72 8.85
CA LEU A 214 -8.76 11.66 8.25
C LEU A 214 -9.83 11.30 9.26
N MET A 215 -9.55 10.41 10.21
CA MET A 215 -10.48 10.09 11.31
C MET A 215 -10.75 11.30 12.23
N GLY A 216 -9.78 12.21 12.37
CA GLY A 216 -9.96 13.49 13.09
C GLY A 216 -10.58 14.62 12.25
N SER A 217 -11.04 14.35 11.04
CA SER A 217 -11.49 15.37 10.09
C SER A 217 -12.98 15.23 9.72
N ALA A 218 -13.50 16.22 8.98
CA ALA A 218 -14.84 16.16 8.42
C ALA A 218 -15.03 15.04 7.37
N ARG A 219 -13.95 14.37 6.92
CA ARG A 219 -14.03 13.25 5.97
C ARG A 219 -14.17 11.89 6.65
N ALA A 220 -14.09 11.80 7.98
CA ALA A 220 -14.27 10.53 8.70
C ALA A 220 -15.55 9.75 8.30
N PRO A 221 -16.72 10.38 8.13
CA PRO A 221 -17.93 9.66 7.70
C PRO A 221 -17.88 9.11 6.26
N ALA A 222 -16.97 9.61 5.42
CA ALA A 222 -16.81 9.15 4.04
C ALA A 222 -15.82 7.96 3.90
N ILE A 223 -15.16 7.55 4.98
CA ILE A 223 -14.26 6.39 5.00
C ILE A 223 -15.08 5.13 4.77
N GLY A 224 -14.78 4.42 3.66
CA GLY A 224 -15.55 3.27 3.21
C GLY A 224 -15.45 2.03 4.11
N GLN A 225 -14.33 1.86 4.81
CA GLN A 225 -14.10 0.75 5.74
C GLN A 225 -13.59 1.28 7.08
N ASN A 226 -14.49 1.60 7.99
CA ASN A 226 -14.16 2.13 9.31
C ASN A 226 -14.57 1.17 10.41
N TYR A 227 -13.58 0.46 10.96
CA TYR A 227 -13.70 -0.49 12.06
C TYR A 227 -13.09 0.05 13.35
N ALA A 228 -12.97 1.38 13.50
CA ALA A 228 -12.29 2.01 14.64
C ALA A 228 -12.88 1.64 16.01
N GLU A 229 -14.17 1.34 16.06
CA GLU A 229 -14.87 0.91 17.28
C GLU A 229 -14.75 -0.61 17.53
N CYS A 230 -14.14 -1.35 16.61
CA CYS A 230 -13.91 -2.79 16.80
C CYS A 230 -12.78 -3.03 17.80
N VAL A 231 -13.01 -3.95 18.73
CA VAL A 231 -12.08 -4.23 19.84
C VAL A 231 -10.85 -4.99 19.37
N HIS A 232 -10.95 -5.72 18.26
CA HIS A 232 -9.92 -6.63 17.77
C HIS A 232 -9.55 -6.36 16.30
N ASP A 233 -8.30 -6.68 15.99
CA ASP A 233 -7.76 -6.68 14.63
C ASP A 233 -8.37 -7.83 13.81
N ASN A 234 -9.12 -7.49 12.78
CA ASN A 234 -9.97 -8.42 12.06
C ASN A 234 -9.26 -9.48 11.24
N TYR A 235 -8.08 -9.20 10.71
CA TYR A 235 -7.35 -10.22 9.95
C TYR A 235 -6.44 -11.10 10.81
N ARG A 236 -6.30 -10.79 12.10
CA ARG A 236 -5.59 -11.64 13.06
C ARG A 236 -6.52 -12.33 14.05
N HIS A 237 -7.74 -11.84 14.16
CA HIS A 237 -8.75 -12.30 15.10
C HIS A 237 -10.11 -12.41 14.42
N PRO A 238 -10.32 -13.48 13.60
CA PRO A 238 -11.58 -13.69 12.89
C PRO A 238 -12.80 -13.88 13.82
N GLU A 239 -12.55 -14.11 15.11
CA GLU A 239 -13.58 -14.20 16.15
C GLU A 239 -13.99 -12.83 16.72
N SER A 240 -13.49 -11.73 16.14
CA SER A 240 -13.85 -10.40 16.63
C SER A 240 -15.32 -10.10 16.40
N ASP A 241 -15.93 -9.31 17.29
CA ASP A 241 -17.33 -8.87 17.20
C ASP A 241 -17.64 -7.98 15.98
N CYS A 242 -16.63 -7.69 15.15
CA CYS A 242 -16.77 -6.96 13.90
C CYS A 242 -17.32 -7.83 12.78
N VAL A 243 -18.60 -8.07 12.81
CA VAL A 243 -19.37 -8.92 11.86
C VAL A 243 -19.23 -8.51 10.40
N HIS A 244 -18.65 -7.34 10.10
CA HIS A 244 -18.62 -6.76 8.76
C HIS A 244 -17.21 -6.62 8.17
N SER A 245 -16.19 -7.18 8.77
CA SER A 245 -14.84 -7.09 8.26
C SER A 245 -14.53 -8.20 7.28
N ASP A 246 -14.51 -7.89 6.02
CA ASP A 246 -13.82 -8.73 5.04
C ASP A 246 -12.32 -8.55 5.24
N VAL A 247 -11.67 -9.57 5.79
CA VAL A 247 -10.23 -9.57 6.07
C VAL A 247 -9.37 -9.46 4.81
N THR A 248 -9.96 -9.67 3.64
CA THR A 248 -9.25 -9.65 2.37
C THR A 248 -9.38 -8.32 1.62
N ILE A 249 -10.34 -7.46 1.99
CA ILE A 249 -10.54 -6.17 1.33
C ILE A 249 -9.89 -5.03 2.13
N HIS A 250 -8.95 -4.35 1.52
CA HIS A 250 -8.18 -3.25 2.08
C HIS A 250 -8.32 -1.98 1.25
N GLY A 251 -9.29 -1.14 1.60
CA GLY A 251 -9.67 0.01 0.78
C GLY A 251 -10.22 -0.46 -0.57
N GLN A 252 -9.40 -0.40 -1.60
CA GLN A 252 -9.75 -0.86 -2.96
C GLN A 252 -9.03 -2.15 -3.38
N HIS A 253 -8.18 -2.72 -2.50
CA HIS A 253 -7.35 -3.88 -2.81
C HIS A 253 -7.88 -5.16 -2.20
N TYR A 254 -7.79 -6.25 -2.95
CA TYR A 254 -7.78 -7.60 -2.40
C TYR A 254 -6.37 -7.95 -1.96
N ILE A 255 -6.20 -8.29 -0.69
CA ILE A 255 -4.93 -8.70 -0.08
C ILE A 255 -5.21 -9.93 0.77
N ASP A 256 -4.58 -11.05 0.46
CA ASP A 256 -4.76 -12.26 1.24
C ASP A 256 -3.94 -12.22 2.53
N TRP A 257 -4.60 -12.01 3.66
CA TRP A 257 -4.03 -12.06 5.00
C TRP A 257 -4.52 -13.26 5.80
N THR A 258 -4.88 -14.34 5.11
CA THR A 258 -5.38 -15.56 5.78
C THR A 258 -4.28 -16.30 6.56
N ASP A 259 -3.00 -16.03 6.29
CA ASP A 259 -1.90 -16.48 7.15
C ASP A 259 -1.71 -15.53 8.33
N PRO A 260 -2.15 -15.89 9.56
CA PRO A 260 -2.05 -15.03 10.73
C PRO A 260 -0.62 -14.79 11.21
N ASP A 261 0.32 -15.66 10.84
CA ASP A 261 1.75 -15.56 11.18
C ASP A 261 2.55 -14.80 10.12
N GLY A 262 1.93 -14.42 9.01
CA GLY A 262 2.54 -13.72 7.91
C GLY A 262 2.98 -12.30 8.28
N VAL A 263 4.23 -11.95 8.01
CA VAL A 263 4.76 -10.58 8.17
C VAL A 263 4.44 -9.71 6.95
N SER A 264 4.08 -10.35 5.83
CA SER A 264 3.75 -9.72 4.55
C SER A 264 2.79 -10.65 3.82
N PRO A 265 1.80 -10.12 3.08
CA PRO A 265 0.90 -10.97 2.33
C PRO A 265 1.70 -11.83 1.34
N PRO A 266 1.32 -13.11 1.17
CA PRO A 266 1.95 -13.98 0.18
C PRO A 266 1.66 -13.49 -1.25
N ASP A 267 2.40 -14.03 -2.22
CA ASP A 267 2.00 -13.91 -3.61
C ASP A 267 0.67 -14.69 -3.79
N LEU A 268 -0.28 -14.10 -4.53
CA LEU A 268 -1.60 -14.68 -4.78
C LEU A 268 -1.48 -15.97 -5.61
N ASP A 269 -2.11 -17.03 -5.17
CA ASP A 269 -2.34 -18.22 -6.00
C ASP A 269 -3.55 -18.01 -6.93
N VAL A 270 -3.81 -19.00 -7.79
CA VAL A 270 -4.92 -18.95 -8.76
C VAL A 270 -6.28 -18.84 -8.08
N GLU A 271 -6.45 -19.50 -6.94
CA GLU A 271 -7.72 -19.51 -6.21
C GLU A 271 -7.96 -18.17 -5.50
N ALA A 272 -6.94 -17.60 -4.86
CA ALA A 272 -7.00 -16.26 -4.28
C ALA A 272 -7.31 -15.22 -5.36
N LEU A 273 -6.73 -15.35 -6.55
CA LEU A 273 -7.00 -14.45 -7.66
C LEU A 273 -8.43 -14.59 -8.19
N ARG A 274 -8.98 -15.82 -8.26
CA ARG A 274 -10.41 -16.02 -8.58
C ARG A 274 -11.31 -15.34 -7.55
N ARG A 275 -11.05 -15.55 -6.26
CA ARG A 275 -11.80 -14.85 -5.19
C ARG A 275 -11.72 -13.32 -5.34
N ALA A 276 -10.56 -12.79 -5.68
CA ALA A 276 -10.38 -11.37 -5.92
C ALA A 276 -11.22 -10.86 -7.11
N LEU A 277 -11.30 -11.64 -8.18
CA LEU A 277 -12.11 -11.31 -9.37
C LEU A 277 -13.61 -11.36 -9.10
N ASP A 278 -14.06 -12.29 -8.27
CA ASP A 278 -15.48 -12.44 -7.90
C ASP A 278 -15.91 -11.41 -6.84
N GLY A 279 -14.96 -10.83 -6.09
CA GLY A 279 -15.20 -9.85 -5.03
C GLY A 279 -15.34 -8.41 -5.54
N PRO A 280 -15.47 -7.42 -4.66
CA PRO A 280 -15.67 -6.01 -5.01
C PRO A 280 -14.36 -5.24 -5.28
N ALA A 281 -13.19 -5.84 -5.06
CA ALA A 281 -11.91 -5.17 -5.17
C ALA A 281 -11.63 -4.65 -6.60
N LEU A 282 -10.95 -3.51 -6.67
CA LEU A 282 -10.50 -2.92 -7.93
C LEU A 282 -9.10 -3.40 -8.31
N PHE A 283 -8.30 -3.73 -7.30
CA PHE A 283 -6.93 -4.22 -7.44
C PHE A 283 -6.70 -5.45 -6.57
N ALA A 284 -5.67 -6.22 -6.90
CA ALA A 284 -5.19 -7.34 -6.08
C ALA A 284 -3.68 -7.28 -5.89
N ARG A 285 -3.20 -7.88 -4.80
CA ARG A 285 -1.76 -7.99 -4.49
C ARG A 285 -1.47 -9.18 -3.55
N LYS A 286 -0.28 -9.76 -3.65
CA LYS A 286 0.81 -9.47 -4.59
C LYS A 286 0.71 -10.41 -5.77
N VAL A 287 0.99 -9.87 -6.95
CA VAL A 287 1.02 -10.70 -8.16
C VAL A 287 2.31 -11.53 -8.17
N PRO A 288 2.25 -12.85 -8.42
CA PRO A 288 3.42 -13.70 -8.50
C PRO A 288 4.34 -13.32 -9.66
N SER A 289 5.63 -13.59 -9.50
CA SER A 289 6.60 -13.39 -10.57
C SER A 289 6.29 -14.30 -11.76
N GLY A 290 6.39 -13.77 -12.97
CA GLY A 290 6.12 -14.51 -14.21
C GLY A 290 4.67 -14.52 -14.65
N TRP A 291 3.74 -13.98 -13.88
CA TRP A 291 2.37 -13.76 -14.31
C TRP A 291 2.23 -12.38 -14.96
N THR A 292 1.61 -12.32 -16.14
CA THR A 292 1.32 -11.06 -16.84
C THR A 292 -0.09 -11.13 -17.41
N TRP A 293 -0.80 -10.00 -17.50
CA TRP A 293 -2.08 -9.88 -18.20
C TRP A 293 -2.02 -10.37 -19.67
N ARG A 294 -0.84 -10.41 -20.24
CA ARG A 294 -0.61 -10.78 -21.63
C ARG A 294 -0.57 -12.29 -21.85
N THR A 295 -0.47 -13.09 -20.80
CA THR A 295 -0.36 -14.56 -20.91
C THR A 295 -1.68 -15.28 -21.02
N GLY A 296 -2.82 -14.56 -21.14
CA GLY A 296 -4.14 -15.16 -21.39
C GLY A 296 -4.94 -15.46 -20.12
N PRO A 297 -6.06 -16.20 -20.22
CA PRO A 297 -6.88 -16.52 -19.07
C PRO A 297 -6.08 -17.24 -18.00
N LEU A 298 -6.54 -17.12 -16.74
CA LEU A 298 -5.97 -17.83 -15.61
C LEU A 298 -5.66 -19.27 -16.01
N PRO A 299 -4.47 -19.82 -15.71
CA PRO A 299 -4.19 -21.21 -15.98
C PRO A 299 -5.28 -22.05 -15.31
N ASP A 300 -5.91 -22.94 -16.07
CA ASP A 300 -6.87 -23.88 -15.52
C ASP A 300 -6.15 -24.69 -14.43
N GLY A 301 -6.72 -24.63 -13.23
CA GLY A 301 -6.15 -25.35 -12.09
C GLY A 301 -6.28 -26.84 -12.29
N ASP A 302 -5.29 -27.43 -12.93
CA ASP A 302 -4.97 -28.83 -12.72
C ASP A 302 -3.49 -29.07 -13.11
N THR A 303 -2.72 -29.45 -12.12
CA THR A 303 -1.72 -30.52 -12.10
C THR A 303 -0.86 -30.35 -10.86
N ARG A 304 -1.29 -30.99 -9.79
CA ARG A 304 -0.35 -31.52 -8.82
C ARG A 304 0.26 -32.76 -9.48
N ASP A 305 1.32 -32.60 -10.20
CA ASP A 305 2.23 -33.71 -10.46
C ASP A 305 3.42 -33.55 -9.52
N GLY A 306 3.47 -34.52 -8.61
CA GLY A 306 4.61 -34.70 -7.74
C GLY A 306 5.83 -35.13 -8.55
N ASP A 307 6.91 -34.42 -8.38
CA ASP A 307 8.22 -34.99 -8.56
C ASP A 307 9.05 -34.69 -7.32
N THR A 308 9.13 -35.73 -6.48
CA THR A 308 10.10 -35.86 -5.39
C THR A 308 11.36 -36.45 -5.96
N THR A 309 12.40 -35.61 -6.18
CA THR A 309 13.81 -36.06 -6.01
C THR A 309 14.73 -34.85 -6.12
N GLY A 310 15.57 -34.68 -5.09
CA GLY A 310 16.72 -33.75 -5.16
C GLY A 310 16.99 -33.04 -3.82
N ARG A 311 17.48 -33.82 -2.83
CA ARG A 311 18.25 -33.26 -1.72
C ARG A 311 19.48 -32.54 -2.28
N ASP A 312 19.63 -31.28 -1.91
CA ASP A 312 20.98 -30.75 -1.70
C ASP A 312 20.99 -29.79 -0.51
N THR A 313 21.90 -30.14 0.40
CA THR A 313 22.15 -29.49 1.68
C THR A 313 23.24 -28.45 1.46
N THR A 314 22.94 -27.17 1.60
CA THR A 314 23.93 -26.19 2.05
C THR A 314 23.20 -25.11 2.85
N GLY A 315 23.70 -24.92 4.08
CA GLY A 315 23.13 -24.05 5.06
C GLY A 315 23.33 -22.57 4.74
N SER A 316 22.38 -21.77 5.17
CA SER A 316 22.64 -20.37 5.53
C SER A 316 21.59 -19.89 6.52
N ASP A 317 22.08 -19.27 7.54
CA ASP A 317 21.49 -18.65 8.71
C ASP A 317 20.05 -18.11 8.56
N ARG A 318 19.16 -18.64 9.35
CA ARG A 318 17.88 -18.02 9.67
C ARG A 318 18.05 -17.04 10.83
N PRO A 319 17.58 -15.80 10.76
CA PRO A 319 17.49 -14.95 11.93
C PRO A 319 16.37 -15.42 12.84
N THR A 320 16.69 -15.53 14.09
CA THR A 320 15.88 -15.94 15.22
C THR A 320 14.57 -15.14 15.33
N ARG A 321 13.47 -15.84 15.47
CA ARG A 321 12.13 -15.31 15.78
C ARG A 321 12.17 -14.52 17.10
N VAL A 322 11.64 -13.33 17.10
CA VAL A 322 11.19 -12.64 18.31
C VAL A 322 9.68 -12.82 18.40
N ARG A 323 9.26 -13.62 19.39
CA ARG A 323 7.86 -13.67 19.83
C ARG A 323 7.56 -12.42 20.64
N ALA A 324 6.50 -11.77 20.34
CA ALA A 324 5.49 -11.12 21.18
C ALA A 324 4.51 -10.34 20.30
#